data_55fee17600ccbdc455d778ecc9a2942a
#
_entry.id   55fee17600ccbdc455d778ecc9a2942a
#
_cell.length_a   1.000
_cell.length_b   1.000
_cell.length_c   1.000
_cell.angle_alpha   90.00
_cell.angle_beta   90.00
_cell.angle_gamma   90.00
#
_symmetry.space_group_name_H-M   'P 1'
#
loop_
_entity.id
_entity.type
_entity.pdbx_description
1 polymer ?
#
loop_
_entity_poly.entity_id
_entity_poly.type
_entity_poly.pdbx_seq_one_letter_code
_entity_poly.pdbx_strand_id
1 'polypeptide(L)'
;MRTIKIVFFLLLFPLVCSAQFIGIGAQYADAKDKGNDFQFAASASYPTWHKKNPLNSFISSGIDYTGGSSPVAGLNLKPIQLTSFISESLFNENKATILVGCDAGYLFNFRHGKDGIVITPNVYFDYKFFFVKAGYDFNVTGGEQQFFVRAGFCLGMGTIKSFVKTRIW
;
A
#
# COMPACT_ATOMS: atom_id res chain seq x y z
N MET A 1 -24.51 -5.79 -14.46
CA MET A 1 -23.09 -5.43 -14.26
C MET A 1 -22.82 -3.96 -13.92
N ARG A 2 -23.47 -2.95 -14.51
CA ARG A 2 -23.25 -1.53 -14.17
C ARG A 2 -23.62 -1.19 -12.72
N THR A 3 -24.74 -1.70 -12.23
CA THR A 3 -25.26 -1.42 -10.87
C THR A 3 -24.31 -1.95 -9.78
N ILE A 4 -23.74 -3.13 -9.98
CA ILE A 4 -22.77 -3.73 -9.02
C ILE A 4 -21.51 -2.86 -8.89
N LYS A 5 -21.03 -2.30 -10.00
CA LYS A 5 -19.86 -1.40 -9.99
C LYS A 5 -20.15 -0.11 -9.25
N ILE A 6 -21.36 0.46 -9.37
CA ILE A 6 -21.77 1.68 -8.67
C ILE A 6 -21.90 1.42 -7.18
N VAL A 7 -22.53 0.32 -6.77
CA VAL A 7 -22.67 -0.07 -5.36
C VAL A 7 -21.29 -0.32 -4.73
N PHE A 8 -20.40 -1.01 -5.44
CA PHE A 8 -19.04 -1.23 -5.00
C PHE A 8 -18.25 0.08 -4.84
N PHE A 9 -18.40 1.01 -5.78
CA PHE A 9 -17.77 2.33 -5.70
C PHE A 9 -18.32 3.16 -4.54
N LEU A 10 -19.63 3.13 -4.28
CA LEU A 10 -20.28 3.81 -3.15
C LEU A 10 -19.84 3.22 -1.81
N LEU A 11 -19.58 1.91 -1.72
CA LEU A 11 -19.08 1.27 -0.50
C LEU A 11 -17.58 1.57 -0.25
N LEU A 12 -16.79 1.80 -1.29
CA LEU A 12 -15.39 2.20 -1.16
C LEU A 12 -15.22 3.69 -0.82
N PHE A 13 -16.16 4.54 -1.21
CA PHE A 13 -16.07 5.99 -1.01
C PHE A 13 -15.87 6.40 0.46
N PRO A 14 -16.64 5.88 1.45
CA PRO A 14 -16.39 6.21 2.85
C PRO A 14 -15.04 5.69 3.37
N LEU A 15 -14.53 4.57 2.86
CA LEU A 15 -13.20 4.08 3.21
C LEU A 15 -12.09 5.03 2.73
N VAL A 16 -12.23 5.57 1.54
CA VAL A 16 -11.29 6.57 1.00
C VAL A 16 -11.40 7.88 1.76
N CYS A 17 -12.62 8.33 2.08
CA CYS A 17 -12.84 9.56 2.88
C CYS A 17 -12.32 9.43 4.32
N SER A 18 -12.26 8.21 4.86
CA SER A 18 -11.73 7.93 6.19
C SER A 18 -10.24 7.58 6.17
N ALA A 19 -9.64 7.44 4.98
CA ALA A 19 -8.23 7.09 4.85
C ALA A 19 -7.35 8.20 5.46
N GLN A 20 -6.48 7.81 6.37
CA GLN A 20 -5.49 8.71 6.95
C GLN A 20 -4.22 8.83 6.10
N PHE A 21 -4.07 7.94 5.14
CA PHE A 21 -3.00 7.96 4.16
C PHE A 21 -3.58 7.77 2.76
N ILE A 22 -3.25 8.67 1.85
CA ILE A 22 -3.59 8.56 0.43
C ILE A 22 -2.31 8.80 -0.36
N GLY A 23 -1.96 7.86 -1.24
CA GLY A 23 -0.80 7.95 -2.12
C GLY A 23 -1.21 7.81 -3.58
N ILE A 24 -0.63 8.62 -4.44
CA ILE A 24 -0.75 8.52 -5.89
C ILE A 24 0.63 8.60 -6.53
N GLY A 25 0.88 7.83 -7.56
CA GLY A 25 2.19 7.84 -8.19
C GLY A 25 2.30 6.95 -9.43
N ALA A 26 3.52 6.81 -9.90
CA ALA A 26 3.90 5.87 -10.93
C ALA A 26 4.65 4.69 -10.32
N GLN A 27 4.42 3.52 -10.86
CA GLN A 27 5.07 2.29 -10.48
C GLN A 27 5.76 1.68 -11.69
N TYR A 28 7.03 1.34 -11.52
CA TYR A 28 7.72 0.40 -12.39
C TYR A 28 7.55 -0.99 -11.81
N ALA A 29 7.10 -1.92 -12.62
CA ALA A 29 6.94 -3.31 -12.24
C ALA A 29 7.72 -4.21 -13.19
N ASP A 30 8.42 -5.18 -12.63
CA ASP A 30 9.13 -6.23 -13.35
C ASP A 30 8.52 -7.57 -12.94
N ALA A 31 7.71 -8.12 -13.84
CA ALA A 31 7.04 -9.39 -13.62
C ALA A 31 7.84 -10.52 -14.26
N LYS A 32 8.15 -11.54 -13.46
CA LYS A 32 8.82 -12.74 -13.95
C LYS A 32 8.09 -13.29 -15.17
N ASP A 33 8.82 -13.52 -16.23
CA ASP A 33 8.34 -14.11 -17.50
C ASP A 33 7.41 -13.21 -18.36
N LYS A 34 7.10 -11.97 -17.92
CA LYS A 34 6.20 -11.06 -18.68
C LYS A 34 6.79 -9.67 -18.96
N GLY A 35 8.03 -9.44 -18.51
CA GLY A 35 8.74 -8.18 -18.76
C GLY A 35 8.31 -7.02 -17.88
N ASN A 36 8.75 -5.84 -18.27
CA ASN A 36 8.61 -4.61 -17.49
C ASN A 36 7.37 -3.82 -17.89
N ASP A 37 6.73 -3.17 -16.94
CA ASP A 37 5.57 -2.32 -17.17
C ASP A 37 5.62 -1.05 -16.31
N PHE A 38 5.21 0.08 -16.89
CA PHE A 38 4.98 1.31 -16.17
C PHE A 38 3.48 1.46 -15.87
N GLN A 39 3.17 1.66 -14.62
CA GLN A 39 1.81 1.63 -14.11
C GLN A 39 1.48 2.93 -13.37
N PHE A 40 0.23 3.37 -13.48
CA PHE A 40 -0.33 4.31 -12.52
C PHE A 40 -0.65 3.54 -11.23
N ALA A 41 -0.38 4.16 -10.08
CA ALA A 41 -0.67 3.55 -8.79
C ALA A 41 -1.39 4.55 -7.87
N ALA A 42 -2.40 4.06 -7.17
CA ALA A 42 -3.11 4.80 -6.13
C ALA A 42 -3.33 3.90 -4.93
N SER A 43 -3.15 4.44 -3.73
CA SER A 43 -3.32 3.71 -2.48
C SER A 43 -4.04 4.55 -1.45
N ALA A 44 -4.82 3.89 -0.60
CA ALA A 44 -5.42 4.50 0.57
C ALA A 44 -5.35 3.51 1.74
N SER A 45 -4.97 3.99 2.92
CA SER A 45 -4.90 3.14 4.11
C SER A 45 -5.31 3.87 5.37
N TYR A 46 -5.77 3.09 6.34
CA TYR A 46 -6.21 3.54 7.65
C TYR A 46 -5.51 2.70 8.73
N PRO A 47 -4.76 3.33 9.66
CA PRO A 47 -4.14 2.63 10.77
C PRO A 47 -5.22 2.16 11.76
N THR A 48 -5.24 0.87 12.06
CA THR A 48 -6.25 0.25 12.93
C THR A 48 -5.71 -0.09 14.30
N TRP A 49 -4.44 -0.40 14.40
CA TRP A 49 -3.81 -0.81 15.63
C TRP A 49 -2.34 -0.45 15.68
N HIS A 50 -1.86 -0.09 16.87
CA HIS A 50 -0.47 0.26 17.14
C HIS A 50 0.01 -0.43 18.41
N LYS A 51 1.25 -0.93 18.39
CA LYS A 51 1.95 -1.43 19.56
C LYS A 51 3.27 -0.68 19.73
N LYS A 52 3.46 -0.08 20.87
CA LYS A 52 4.76 0.46 21.25
C LYS A 52 5.71 -0.72 21.48
N ASN A 53 6.65 -0.84 20.61
CA ASN A 53 7.80 -1.74 20.72
C ASN A 53 9.04 -0.97 20.23
N PRO A 54 10.25 -1.52 20.30
CA PRO A 54 11.44 -0.83 19.82
C PRO A 54 11.34 -0.32 18.36
N LEU A 55 10.50 -0.95 17.54
CA LEU A 55 10.31 -0.61 16.13
C LEU A 55 9.04 0.21 15.88
N ASN A 56 8.26 0.59 16.91
CA ASN A 56 7.00 1.33 16.73
C ASN A 56 6.11 0.76 15.61
N SER A 57 5.77 -0.52 15.73
CA SER A 57 4.97 -1.22 14.71
C SER A 57 3.50 -0.84 14.78
N PHE A 58 2.84 -0.80 13.64
CA PHE A 58 1.39 -0.60 13.54
C PHE A 58 0.77 -1.50 12.48
N ILE A 59 -0.51 -1.74 12.62
CA ILE A 59 -1.32 -2.44 11.62
C ILE A 59 -2.26 -1.43 10.99
N SER A 60 -2.38 -1.47 9.69
CA SER A 60 -3.37 -0.73 8.94
C SER A 60 -4.17 -1.65 8.02
N SER A 61 -5.31 -1.16 7.57
CA SER A 61 -6.08 -1.76 6.49
C SER A 61 -6.17 -0.77 5.35
N GLY A 62 -6.19 -1.26 4.12
CA GLY A 62 -6.18 -0.35 2.98
C GLY A 62 -6.59 -0.99 1.67
N ILE A 63 -6.52 -0.18 0.65
CA ILE A 63 -6.72 -0.55 -0.74
C ILE A 63 -5.56 -0.03 -1.57
N ASP A 64 -5.19 -0.78 -2.58
CA ASP A 64 -4.12 -0.43 -3.49
C ASP A 64 -4.59 -0.72 -4.93
N TYR A 65 -4.50 0.25 -5.81
CA TYR A 65 -4.83 0.10 -7.21
C TYR A 65 -3.60 0.32 -8.06
N THR A 66 -3.36 -0.58 -8.98
CA THR A 66 -2.34 -0.45 -10.03
C THR A 66 -2.96 -0.64 -11.40
N GLY A 67 -2.83 0.40 -12.23
CA GLY A 67 -3.28 0.36 -13.62
C GLY A 67 -2.10 0.00 -14.51
N GLY A 68 -2.24 -1.03 -15.34
CA GLY A 68 -1.17 -1.48 -16.23
C GLY A 68 -1.48 -2.85 -16.81
N SER A 69 -0.51 -3.45 -17.47
CA SER A 69 -0.62 -4.78 -18.10
C SER A 69 0.05 -5.89 -17.30
N SER A 70 0.69 -5.57 -16.20
CA SER A 70 1.32 -6.57 -15.33
C SER A 70 0.30 -7.60 -14.80
N PRO A 71 0.72 -8.85 -14.62
CA PRO A 71 -0.13 -9.93 -14.11
C PRO A 71 -0.63 -9.68 -12.68
N VAL A 72 0.01 -8.80 -11.92
CA VAL A 72 -0.39 -8.43 -10.55
C VAL A 72 -0.99 -7.02 -10.50
N ALA A 73 -1.34 -6.44 -11.67
CA ALA A 73 -2.04 -5.16 -11.74
C ALA A 73 -3.54 -5.34 -11.46
N GLY A 74 -4.16 -4.40 -10.76
CA GLY A 74 -5.57 -4.43 -10.42
C GLY A 74 -5.88 -3.71 -9.12
N LEU A 75 -6.99 -4.09 -8.49
CA LEU A 75 -7.39 -3.61 -7.18
C LEU A 75 -7.01 -4.65 -6.11
N ASN A 76 -6.15 -4.29 -5.21
CA ASN A 76 -5.75 -5.12 -4.08
C ASN A 76 -6.40 -4.58 -2.80
N LEU A 77 -7.28 -5.37 -2.22
CA LEU A 77 -7.85 -5.09 -0.89
C LEU A 77 -6.90 -5.68 0.15
N LYS A 78 -6.33 -4.83 0.99
CA LYS A 78 -5.32 -5.17 1.99
C LYS A 78 -5.89 -5.02 3.40
N PRO A 79 -6.58 -6.04 3.93
CA PRO A 79 -7.12 -6.00 5.28
C PRO A 79 -6.02 -5.90 6.35
N ILE A 80 -4.84 -6.40 6.05
CA ILE A 80 -3.70 -6.40 6.97
C ILE A 80 -2.47 -5.83 6.27
N GLN A 81 -1.96 -4.73 6.79
CA GLN A 81 -0.69 -4.14 6.43
C GLN A 81 0.12 -3.95 7.72
N LEU A 82 1.05 -4.84 7.97
CA LEU A 82 1.97 -4.73 9.10
C LEU A 82 3.13 -3.83 8.70
N THR A 83 3.34 -2.76 9.45
CA THR A 83 4.39 -1.78 9.17
C THR A 83 5.17 -1.45 10.42
N SER A 84 6.48 -1.35 10.30
CA SER A 84 7.39 -0.99 11.38
C SER A 84 8.31 0.14 10.94
N PHE A 85 8.53 1.06 11.84
CA PHE A 85 9.47 2.14 11.61
C PHE A 85 10.90 1.68 11.92
N ILE A 86 11.87 1.99 11.08
CA ILE A 86 13.28 1.64 11.29
C ILE A 86 14.06 2.80 11.92
N SER A 87 13.70 4.04 11.63
CA SER A 87 14.49 5.19 12.03
C SER A 87 13.88 5.94 13.22
N GLU A 88 14.68 6.27 14.22
CA GLU A 88 14.25 7.06 15.41
C GLU A 88 13.91 8.53 15.07
N SER A 89 14.34 9.02 13.92
CA SER A 89 13.98 10.37 13.45
C SER A 89 12.50 10.54 13.08
N LEU A 90 11.70 9.55 13.38
CA LEU A 90 10.31 9.32 13.07
C LEU A 90 9.34 10.39 13.51
N PHE A 91 9.63 11.02 14.63
CA PHE A 91 8.69 11.94 15.26
C PHE A 91 8.92 13.40 14.87
N ASN A 92 9.87 13.64 13.99
CA ASN A 92 10.09 14.96 13.42
C ASN A 92 9.46 15.02 12.02
N GLU A 93 8.39 15.79 11.87
CA GLU A 93 7.61 15.92 10.61
C GLU A 93 8.46 16.39 9.40
N ASN A 94 9.60 17.00 9.67
CA ASN A 94 10.53 17.49 8.66
C ASN A 94 11.64 16.51 8.27
N LYS A 95 11.66 15.30 8.85
CA LYS A 95 12.69 14.31 8.55
C LYS A 95 12.15 13.15 7.73
N ALA A 96 13.01 12.63 6.87
CA ALA A 96 12.74 11.42 6.13
C ALA A 96 12.47 10.22 7.04
N THR A 97 11.56 9.37 6.65
CA THR A 97 11.16 8.18 7.41
C THR A 97 11.36 6.94 6.56
N ILE A 98 11.90 5.89 7.17
CA ILE A 98 12.03 4.58 6.55
C ILE A 98 11.17 3.61 7.33
N LEU A 99 10.32 2.88 6.60
CA LEU A 99 9.47 1.84 7.14
C LEU A 99 9.72 0.54 6.41
N VAL A 100 9.57 -0.56 7.11
CA VAL A 100 9.47 -1.89 6.51
C VAL A 100 8.13 -2.47 6.82
N GLY A 101 7.60 -3.24 5.90
CA GLY A 101 6.28 -3.81 6.08
C GLY A 101 6.06 -5.10 5.31
N CYS A 102 4.95 -5.72 5.66
CA CYS A 102 4.40 -6.84 4.92
C CYS A 102 2.90 -6.68 4.84
N ASP A 103 2.40 -6.57 3.62
CA ASP A 103 0.97 -6.44 3.35
C ASP A 103 0.41 -7.80 2.97
N ALA A 104 -0.79 -8.12 3.43
CA ALA A 104 -1.55 -9.27 2.99
C ALA A 104 -2.91 -8.80 2.48
N GLY A 105 -3.29 -9.25 1.28
CA GLY A 105 -4.51 -8.79 0.65
C GLY A 105 -5.07 -9.75 -0.39
N TYR A 106 -6.17 -9.35 -1.00
CA TYR A 106 -6.80 -10.05 -2.11
C TYR A 106 -6.81 -9.15 -3.34
N LEU A 107 -6.18 -9.63 -4.41
CA LEU A 107 -6.09 -8.96 -5.71
C LEU A 107 -7.29 -9.33 -6.57
N PHE A 108 -7.98 -8.32 -7.06
CA PHE A 108 -8.92 -8.41 -8.18
C PHE A 108 -8.19 -7.93 -9.44
N ASN A 109 -7.80 -8.86 -10.29
CA ASN A 109 -7.16 -8.54 -11.56
C ASN A 109 -8.24 -8.26 -12.62
N PHE A 110 -8.15 -7.12 -13.29
CA PHE A 110 -9.18 -6.71 -14.25
C PHE A 110 -8.80 -7.03 -15.71
N ARG A 111 -7.64 -7.62 -15.97
CA ARG A 111 -7.12 -7.77 -17.32
C ARG A 111 -6.62 -9.18 -17.66
N HIS A 112 -5.42 -9.52 -17.26
CA HIS A 112 -4.71 -10.68 -17.79
C HIS A 112 -4.09 -11.60 -16.73
N GLY A 113 -4.14 -11.20 -15.48
CA GLY A 113 -3.66 -12.01 -14.37
C GLY A 113 -4.78 -12.77 -13.68
N LYS A 114 -4.42 -13.53 -12.67
CA LYS A 114 -5.35 -14.27 -11.84
C LYS A 114 -5.66 -13.50 -10.57
N ASP A 115 -6.92 -13.51 -10.19
CA ASP A 115 -7.32 -13.07 -8.84
C ASP A 115 -6.67 -13.96 -7.79
N GLY A 116 -6.40 -13.40 -6.61
CA GLY A 116 -5.86 -14.24 -5.57
C GLY A 116 -5.29 -13.49 -4.36
N ILE A 117 -4.78 -14.27 -3.43
CA ILE A 117 -4.14 -13.76 -2.22
C ILE A 117 -2.73 -13.28 -2.59
N VAL A 118 -2.46 -12.02 -2.28
CA VAL A 118 -1.15 -11.39 -2.49
C VAL A 118 -0.52 -11.07 -1.16
N ILE A 119 0.74 -11.47 -1.01
CA ILE A 119 1.61 -11.09 0.11
C ILE A 119 2.70 -10.19 -0.45
N THR A 120 2.89 -9.02 0.17
CA THR A 120 3.80 -7.98 -0.33
C THR A 120 4.75 -7.54 0.77
N PRO A 121 5.94 -8.17 0.94
CA PRO A 121 7.02 -7.55 1.68
C PRO A 121 7.47 -6.28 0.97
N ASN A 122 7.67 -5.21 1.75
CA ASN A 122 7.99 -3.91 1.18
C ASN A 122 8.84 -3.04 2.10
N VAL A 123 9.52 -2.10 1.49
CA VAL A 123 10.20 -0.99 2.16
C VAL A 123 9.59 0.30 1.64
N TYR A 124 9.34 1.21 2.54
CA TYR A 124 8.72 2.48 2.25
C TYR A 124 9.62 3.60 2.80
N PHE A 125 9.86 4.61 1.98
CA PHE A 125 10.55 5.84 2.32
C PHE A 125 9.60 7.00 2.09
N ASP A 126 9.46 7.91 3.04
CA ASP A 126 8.75 9.16 2.85
C ASP A 126 9.57 10.37 3.28
N TYR A 127 9.34 11.46 2.54
CA TYR A 127 9.85 12.78 2.88
C TYR A 127 8.82 13.84 2.52
N LYS A 128 8.22 14.46 3.54
CA LYS A 128 7.13 15.43 3.37
C LYS A 128 5.95 14.84 2.59
N PHE A 129 5.80 15.22 1.32
CA PHE A 129 4.73 14.77 0.44
C PHE A 129 5.19 13.70 -0.56
N PHE A 130 6.48 13.40 -0.60
CA PHE A 130 7.03 12.41 -1.52
C PHE A 130 7.18 11.08 -0.84
N PHE A 131 6.92 10.02 -1.58
CA PHE A 131 7.23 8.68 -1.13
C PHE A 131 7.89 7.85 -2.24
N VAL A 132 8.67 6.88 -1.79
CA VAL A 132 9.15 5.76 -2.60
C VAL A 132 8.82 4.48 -1.86
N LYS A 133 8.18 3.54 -2.53
CA LYS A 133 7.90 2.20 -2.02
C LYS A 133 8.50 1.18 -2.97
N ALA A 134 9.31 0.27 -2.46
CA ALA A 134 9.80 -0.88 -3.20
C ALA A 134 9.33 -2.16 -2.52
N GLY A 135 9.01 -3.17 -3.30
CA GLY A 135 8.52 -4.42 -2.76
C GLY A 135 8.43 -5.53 -3.79
N TYR A 136 7.95 -6.65 -3.31
CA TYR A 136 7.75 -7.83 -4.13
C TYR A 136 6.35 -8.38 -3.87
N ASP A 137 5.55 -8.47 -4.92
CA ASP A 137 4.20 -9.03 -4.85
C ASP A 137 4.25 -10.53 -5.16
N PHE A 138 3.80 -11.33 -4.21
CA PHE A 138 3.61 -12.77 -4.37
C PHE A 138 2.10 -13.04 -4.45
N ASN A 139 1.55 -13.29 -5.63
CA ASN A 139 0.21 -13.83 -5.76
C ASN A 139 0.25 -15.33 -5.49
N VAL A 140 0.03 -15.71 -4.24
CA VAL A 140 0.17 -17.10 -3.76
C VAL A 140 -0.82 -18.02 -4.46
N THR A 141 -2.03 -17.55 -4.73
CA THR A 141 -3.08 -18.34 -5.36
C THR A 141 -2.89 -18.39 -6.89
N GLY A 142 -2.50 -17.28 -7.49
CA GLY A 142 -2.30 -17.16 -8.94
C GLY A 142 -0.97 -17.71 -9.43
N GLY A 143 0.03 -17.80 -8.55
CA GLY A 143 1.40 -18.19 -8.88
C GLY A 143 2.19 -17.09 -9.60
N GLU A 144 1.66 -15.87 -9.67
CA GLU A 144 2.28 -14.75 -10.35
C GLU A 144 3.09 -13.91 -9.38
N GLN A 145 4.19 -13.34 -9.84
CA GLN A 145 5.11 -12.59 -9.01
C GLN A 145 5.63 -11.37 -9.74
N GLN A 146 5.84 -10.28 -9.00
CA GLN A 146 6.48 -9.09 -9.55
C GLN A 146 7.30 -8.34 -8.50
N PHE A 147 8.46 -7.87 -8.91
CA PHE A 147 9.16 -6.78 -8.21
C PHE A 147 8.55 -5.45 -8.63
N PHE A 148 8.46 -4.50 -7.72
CA PHE A 148 8.02 -3.15 -8.07
C PHE A 148 8.81 -2.07 -7.32
N VAL A 149 8.91 -0.91 -7.98
CA VAL A 149 9.31 0.35 -7.36
C VAL A 149 8.26 1.39 -7.71
N ARG A 150 7.67 2.01 -6.71
CA ARG A 150 6.66 3.05 -6.83
C ARG A 150 7.18 4.35 -6.26
N ALA A 151 7.00 5.45 -6.98
CA ALA A 151 7.31 6.79 -6.49
C ALA A 151 6.12 7.72 -6.75
N GLY A 152 5.88 8.65 -5.84
CA GLY A 152 4.75 9.55 -5.98
C GLY A 152 4.58 10.52 -4.84
N PHE A 153 3.35 11.03 -4.74
CA PHE A 153 2.94 11.95 -3.70
C PHE A 153 2.02 11.26 -2.72
N CYS A 154 2.18 11.58 -1.44
CA CYS A 154 1.31 11.08 -0.39
C CYS A 154 0.80 12.21 0.50
N LEU A 155 -0.44 12.02 0.97
CA LEU A 155 -1.05 12.85 2.00
C LEU A 155 -1.38 11.96 3.19
N GLY A 156 -1.30 12.53 4.39
CA GLY A 156 -1.72 11.85 5.63
C GLY A 156 -0.61 11.10 6.37
N MET A 157 0.62 11.04 5.88
CA MET A 157 1.71 10.41 6.62
C MET A 157 1.96 11.11 7.97
N GLY A 158 1.83 12.44 8.03
CA GLY A 158 1.85 13.19 9.30
C GLY A 158 0.78 12.73 10.28
N THR A 159 -0.42 12.41 9.79
CA THR A 159 -1.52 11.87 10.61
C THR A 159 -1.19 10.47 11.15
N ILE A 160 -0.59 9.61 10.34
CA ILE A 160 -0.13 8.28 10.79
C ILE A 160 0.96 8.42 11.86
N LYS A 161 1.94 9.30 11.65
CA LYS A 161 2.98 9.59 12.65
C LYS A 161 2.37 10.11 13.94
N SER A 162 1.40 11.00 13.88
CA SER A 162 0.66 11.50 15.03
C SER A 162 -0.13 10.41 15.74
N PHE A 163 -0.82 9.53 15.00
CA PHE A 163 -1.54 8.39 15.54
C PHE A 163 -0.63 7.45 16.32
N VAL A 164 0.53 7.11 15.74
CA VAL A 164 1.53 6.26 16.40
C VAL A 164 2.11 6.94 17.63
N LYS A 165 2.29 8.27 17.60
CA LYS A 165 2.83 9.06 18.72
C LYS A 165 1.84 9.20 19.89
N THR A 166 0.55 9.38 19.61
CA THR A 166 -0.46 9.68 20.63
C THR A 166 -1.04 8.44 21.31
N ARG A 167 -1.03 7.29 20.65
CA ARG A 167 -1.50 6.01 21.21
C ARG A 167 -0.39 5.22 21.93
N ILE A 168 0.46 5.92 22.65
CA ILE A 168 1.46 5.33 23.54
C ILE A 168 0.76 4.99 24.85
N TRP A 169 0.20 3.79 24.95
CA TRP A 169 -0.31 3.20 26.20
C TRP A 169 0.43 1.92 26.49
#